data_f08ae1b60160705ec8c69f53a7d027bf
#
_entry.id   f08ae1b60160705ec8c69f53a7d027bf
#
_cell.length_a   1.000
_cell.length_b   1.000
_cell.length_c   1.000
_cell.angle_alpha   90.00
_cell.angle_beta   90.00
_cell.angle_gamma   90.00
#
_symmetry.space_group_name_H-M   'P 1'
#
loop_
_entity.id
_entity.type
_entity.pdbx_description
1 polymer ?
#
loop_
_entity_poly.entity_id
_entity_poly.type
_entity_poly.pdbx_seq_one_letter_code
_entity_poly.pdbx_strand_id
1 'polypeptide(L)'
;VVTRIIARVLGPVLATVEEVPHGGVHIIDGTLLPCWSWKDRTDLWSGKHKRTGLNVQVLVTPAGRLVWVSDPCPGSTHDVAALDASGLLEGLDVSGWVADKGYIGRGMITPPRKPAGKKLSDTAKKVSRSINRVRYIVEQVNAHIKTWKILKEDYRRPLNTFPQTITATLMLYTYTTTP
;
A
#
# COMPACT_ATOMS: atom_id res chain seq x y z
N VAL A 1 0.57 -8.50 -24.05
CA VAL A 1 -0.64 -9.30 -24.41
C VAL A 1 -1.28 -9.87 -23.15
N VAL A 2 -0.57 -10.65 -22.31
CA VAL A 2 -1.11 -11.33 -21.12
C VAL A 2 -1.79 -10.37 -20.12
N THR A 3 -1.16 -9.25 -19.78
CA THR A 3 -1.71 -8.26 -18.84
C THR A 3 -3.04 -7.67 -19.31
N ARG A 4 -3.20 -7.43 -20.62
CA ARG A 4 -4.47 -6.96 -21.20
C ARG A 4 -5.56 -8.02 -21.14
N ILE A 5 -5.22 -9.29 -21.33
CA ILE A 5 -6.17 -10.40 -21.23
C ILE A 5 -6.66 -10.53 -19.79
N ILE A 6 -5.74 -10.52 -18.82
CA ILE A 6 -6.07 -10.59 -17.39
C ILE A 6 -7.03 -9.45 -17.01
N ALA A 7 -6.69 -8.21 -17.32
CA ALA A 7 -7.53 -7.05 -17.02
C ALA A 7 -8.92 -7.14 -17.68
N ARG A 8 -9.02 -7.71 -18.89
CA ARG A 8 -10.29 -7.88 -19.58
C ARG A 8 -11.15 -9.01 -19.03
N VAL A 9 -10.51 -10.11 -18.60
CA VAL A 9 -11.23 -11.33 -18.15
C VAL A 9 -11.68 -11.21 -16.69
N LEU A 10 -10.79 -10.67 -15.82
CA LEU A 10 -11.10 -10.55 -14.39
C LEU A 10 -11.95 -9.32 -14.07
N GLY A 11 -12.03 -8.35 -15.01
CA GLY A 11 -12.77 -7.11 -14.76
C GLY A 11 -12.30 -6.36 -13.51
N PRO A 12 -13.11 -5.50 -12.92
CA PRO A 12 -12.78 -4.74 -11.72
C PRO A 12 -12.89 -5.62 -10.46
N VAL A 13 -11.88 -6.46 -10.21
CA VAL A 13 -11.79 -7.26 -8.98
C VAL A 13 -11.32 -6.42 -7.78
N LEU A 14 -10.57 -5.34 -8.06
CA LEU A 14 -10.18 -4.35 -7.06
C LEU A 14 -11.17 -3.19 -7.10
N ALA A 15 -11.57 -2.71 -5.94
CA ALA A 15 -12.44 -1.54 -5.84
C ALA A 15 -11.77 -0.30 -6.46
N THR A 16 -12.55 0.51 -7.15
CA THR A 16 -12.18 1.89 -7.44
C THR A 16 -12.26 2.73 -6.16
N VAL A 17 -11.80 3.98 -6.18
CA VAL A 17 -11.87 4.86 -4.99
C VAL A 17 -13.32 5.02 -4.51
N GLU A 18 -14.25 5.14 -5.44
CA GLU A 18 -15.69 5.32 -5.17
C GLU A 18 -16.36 4.07 -4.59
N GLU A 19 -15.79 2.90 -4.85
CA GLU A 19 -16.31 1.60 -4.39
C GLU A 19 -15.74 1.17 -3.04
N VAL A 20 -14.76 1.91 -2.50
CA VAL A 20 -14.22 1.61 -1.16
C VAL A 20 -15.32 1.82 -0.12
N PRO A 21 -15.59 0.83 0.76
CA PRO A 21 -16.67 0.93 1.73
C PRO A 21 -16.51 2.14 2.65
N HIS A 22 -17.56 2.93 2.78
CA HIS A 22 -17.63 4.02 3.74
C HIS A 22 -17.69 3.46 5.17
N GLY A 23 -16.71 3.81 6.00
CA GLY A 23 -16.62 3.35 7.37
C GLY A 23 -16.07 1.93 7.54
N GLY A 24 -16.13 1.44 8.77
CA GLY A 24 -15.56 0.13 9.13
C GLY A 24 -14.05 0.16 9.39
N VAL A 25 -13.52 -0.99 9.78
CA VAL A 25 -12.10 -1.13 10.09
C VAL A 25 -11.34 -1.58 8.86
N HIS A 26 -10.35 -0.79 8.45
CA HIS A 26 -9.41 -1.14 7.39
C HIS A 26 -7.98 -0.88 7.87
N ILE A 27 -7.02 -1.46 7.19
CA ILE A 27 -5.61 -1.27 7.49
C ILE A 27 -4.93 -0.83 6.20
N ILE A 28 -4.20 0.29 6.27
CA ILE A 28 -3.50 0.86 5.12
C ILE A 28 -2.00 0.90 5.36
N ASP A 29 -1.23 0.60 4.32
CA ASP A 29 0.22 0.72 4.33
C ASP A 29 0.76 0.95 2.92
N GLY A 30 1.93 1.60 2.83
CA GLY A 30 2.65 1.76 1.58
C GLY A 30 3.63 0.63 1.33
N THR A 31 3.76 0.20 0.09
CA THR A 31 4.77 -0.79 -0.28
C THR A 31 5.50 -0.42 -1.56
N LEU A 32 6.82 -0.65 -1.59
CA LEU A 32 7.64 -0.45 -2.77
C LEU A 32 7.66 -1.72 -3.62
N LEU A 33 7.33 -1.57 -4.91
CA LEU A 33 7.47 -2.60 -5.92
C LEU A 33 8.73 -2.30 -6.75
N PRO A 34 9.75 -3.15 -6.69
CA PRO A 34 11.06 -2.82 -7.23
C PRO A 34 11.07 -2.80 -8.75
N CYS A 35 11.87 -1.91 -9.31
CA CYS A 35 12.17 -1.88 -10.73
C CYS A 35 13.64 -1.57 -10.99
N TRP A 36 14.07 -1.81 -12.22
CA TRP A 36 15.42 -1.50 -12.66
C TRP A 36 15.76 -0.01 -12.46
N SER A 37 17.03 0.29 -12.18
CA SER A 37 17.53 1.65 -12.07
C SER A 37 17.72 2.26 -13.46
N TRP A 38 16.84 3.16 -13.85
CA TRP A 38 16.90 3.89 -15.11
C TRP A 38 17.73 5.15 -14.94
N LYS A 39 18.68 5.40 -15.85
CA LYS A 39 19.72 6.44 -15.74
C LYS A 39 19.14 7.82 -15.41
N ASP A 40 18.03 8.20 -16.02
CA ASP A 40 17.44 9.55 -15.91
C ASP A 40 16.20 9.59 -14.97
N ARG A 41 16.01 8.54 -14.17
CA ARG A 41 14.84 8.41 -13.28
C ARG A 41 15.25 8.28 -11.81
N THR A 42 15.88 9.34 -11.29
CA THR A 42 16.28 9.42 -9.88
C THR A 42 15.07 9.49 -8.93
N ASP A 43 13.92 9.92 -9.42
CA ASP A 43 12.62 9.94 -8.73
C ASP A 43 12.14 8.54 -8.30
N LEU A 44 12.62 7.49 -8.93
CA LEU A 44 12.27 6.11 -8.58
C LEU A 44 13.01 5.61 -7.33
N TRP A 45 14.05 6.30 -6.86
CA TRP A 45 14.82 5.87 -5.71
C TRP A 45 14.10 6.14 -4.39
N SER A 46 13.78 5.06 -3.66
CA SER A 46 13.21 5.15 -2.32
C SER A 46 14.30 5.26 -1.25
N GLY A 47 14.40 6.41 -0.60
CA GLY A 47 15.30 6.61 0.53
C GLY A 47 14.96 5.72 1.73
N LYS A 48 13.70 5.35 1.91
CA LYS A 48 13.19 4.44 2.95
C LYS A 48 13.64 3.00 2.71
N HIS A 49 13.49 2.52 1.48
CA HIS A 49 13.77 1.12 1.12
C HIS A 49 15.16 0.89 0.54
N LYS A 50 15.93 1.98 0.31
CA LYS A 50 17.27 1.92 -0.32
C LYS A 50 17.27 1.15 -1.65
N ARG A 51 16.21 1.32 -2.43
CA ARG A 51 15.97 0.60 -3.67
C ARG A 51 15.14 1.45 -4.65
N THR A 52 15.32 1.21 -5.93
CA THR A 52 14.52 1.80 -7.01
C THR A 52 13.21 1.04 -7.17
N GLY A 53 12.09 1.75 -7.36
CA GLY A 53 10.80 1.11 -7.54
C GLY A 53 9.66 2.11 -7.67
N LEU A 54 8.44 1.58 -7.71
CA LEU A 54 7.20 2.32 -7.62
C LEU A 54 6.55 2.07 -6.25
N ASN A 55 6.04 3.13 -5.64
CA ASN A 55 5.29 3.06 -4.39
C ASN A 55 3.80 2.89 -4.71
N VAL A 56 3.13 1.97 -4.04
CA VAL A 56 1.68 1.79 -4.06
C VAL A 56 1.14 1.77 -2.63
N GLN A 57 -0.06 2.31 -2.44
CA GLN A 57 -0.79 2.23 -1.19
C GLN A 57 -1.71 1.02 -1.25
N VAL A 58 -1.76 0.24 -0.19
CA VAL A 58 -2.53 -1.02 -0.09
C VAL A 58 -3.51 -0.91 1.05
N LEU A 59 -4.80 -1.11 0.77
CA LEU A 59 -5.89 -1.13 1.75
C LEU A 59 -6.41 -2.55 1.90
N VAL A 60 -6.48 -3.04 3.14
CA VAL A 60 -6.95 -4.39 3.45
C VAL A 60 -8.00 -4.39 4.55
N THR A 61 -8.83 -5.43 4.58
CA THR A 61 -9.71 -5.72 5.71
C THR A 61 -8.94 -6.32 6.89
N PRO A 62 -9.51 -6.36 8.09
CA PRO A 62 -8.94 -7.08 9.24
C PRO A 62 -8.76 -8.59 9.00
N ALA A 63 -9.49 -9.17 8.05
CA ALA A 63 -9.32 -10.57 7.62
C ALA A 63 -8.18 -10.75 6.60
N GLY A 64 -7.45 -9.68 6.25
CA GLY A 64 -6.34 -9.74 5.28
C GLY A 64 -6.77 -9.76 3.82
N ARG A 65 -8.04 -9.48 3.51
CA ARG A 65 -8.50 -9.38 2.13
C ARG A 65 -8.08 -8.03 1.54
N LEU A 66 -7.49 -8.05 0.36
CA LEU A 66 -7.17 -6.84 -0.40
C LEU A 66 -8.46 -6.15 -0.87
N VAL A 67 -8.61 -4.88 -0.54
CA VAL A 67 -9.78 -4.06 -0.91
C VAL A 67 -9.43 -3.13 -2.06
N TRP A 68 -8.35 -2.39 -1.91
CA TRP A 68 -7.97 -1.36 -2.86
C TRP A 68 -6.45 -1.18 -2.92
N VAL A 69 -5.98 -0.74 -4.07
CA VAL A 69 -4.58 -0.38 -4.30
C VAL A 69 -4.53 0.91 -5.13
N SER A 70 -3.68 1.84 -4.72
CA SER A 70 -3.49 3.09 -5.46
C SER A 70 -2.83 2.87 -6.81
N ASP A 71 -2.98 3.85 -7.68
CA ASP A 71 -2.09 3.98 -8.82
C ASP A 71 -0.63 4.07 -8.34
N PRO A 72 0.31 3.43 -9.06
CA PRO A 72 1.72 3.48 -8.71
C PRO A 72 2.31 4.88 -8.90
N CYS A 73 3.05 5.34 -7.91
CA CYS A 73 3.81 6.59 -7.97
C CYS A 73 5.32 6.35 -7.81
N PRO A 74 6.17 7.33 -8.13
CA PRO A 74 7.62 7.20 -7.96
C PRO A 74 8.04 6.79 -6.55
N GLY A 75 9.05 5.92 -6.43
CA GLY A 75 9.51 5.39 -5.15
C GLY A 75 10.08 6.42 -4.16
N SER A 76 10.43 7.61 -4.63
CA SER A 76 10.81 8.75 -3.78
C SER A 76 9.60 9.39 -3.07
N THR A 77 8.38 9.14 -3.55
CA THR A 77 7.16 9.71 -2.97
C THR A 77 6.91 9.11 -1.60
N HIS A 78 6.75 9.96 -0.59
CA HIS A 78 6.38 9.52 0.76
C HIS A 78 4.96 8.95 0.79
N ASP A 79 4.75 7.92 1.62
CA ASP A 79 3.46 7.20 1.70
C ASP A 79 2.27 8.14 1.91
N VAL A 80 2.40 9.16 2.76
CA VAL A 80 1.35 10.18 2.96
C VAL A 80 1.05 10.98 1.70
N ALA A 81 2.08 11.43 0.98
CA ALA A 81 1.90 12.18 -0.25
C ALA A 81 1.29 11.31 -1.36
N ALA A 82 1.67 10.02 -1.41
CA ALA A 82 1.08 9.05 -2.32
C ALA A 82 -0.42 8.81 -2.01
N LEU A 83 -0.76 8.73 -0.72
CA LEU A 83 -2.14 8.57 -0.28
C LEU A 83 -2.98 9.83 -0.57
N ASP A 84 -2.47 11.01 -0.27
CA ASP A 84 -3.17 12.27 -0.56
C ASP A 84 -3.42 12.43 -2.07
N ALA A 85 -2.42 12.11 -2.90
CA ALA A 85 -2.54 12.18 -4.36
C ALA A 85 -3.51 11.14 -4.96
N SER A 86 -3.81 10.07 -4.24
CA SER A 86 -4.73 9.04 -4.71
C SER A 86 -6.22 9.43 -4.67
N GLY A 87 -6.57 10.51 -3.95
CA GLY A 87 -7.96 10.93 -3.72
C GLY A 87 -8.75 10.01 -2.77
N LEU A 88 -8.15 8.93 -2.27
CA LEU A 88 -8.86 7.93 -1.46
C LEU A 88 -9.52 8.50 -0.20
N LEU A 89 -8.96 9.55 0.38
CA LEU A 89 -9.48 10.13 1.63
C LEU A 89 -10.66 11.07 1.43
N GLU A 90 -10.97 11.43 0.19
CA GLU A 90 -12.01 12.40 -0.11
C GLU A 90 -13.40 11.81 0.18
N GLY A 91 -14.12 12.42 1.12
CA GLY A 91 -15.48 12.01 1.48
C GLY A 91 -15.60 10.71 2.29
N LEU A 92 -14.48 10.05 2.66
CA LEU A 92 -14.51 8.83 3.46
C LEU A 92 -14.32 9.11 4.97
N ASP A 93 -15.10 8.42 5.81
CA ASP A 93 -14.81 8.32 7.23
C ASP A 93 -13.71 7.27 7.47
N VAL A 94 -12.51 7.75 7.76
CA VAL A 94 -11.32 6.92 8.00
C VAL A 94 -10.99 6.77 9.48
N SER A 95 -11.87 7.20 10.39
CA SER A 95 -11.63 7.17 11.83
C SER A 95 -11.42 5.76 12.39
N GLY A 96 -11.97 4.74 11.72
CA GLY A 96 -11.77 3.33 12.03
C GLY A 96 -10.54 2.70 11.35
N TRP A 97 -9.83 3.44 10.48
CA TRP A 97 -8.71 2.87 9.74
C TRP A 97 -7.43 2.88 10.56
N VAL A 98 -6.64 1.83 10.42
CA VAL A 98 -5.37 1.66 11.12
C VAL A 98 -4.22 1.87 10.14
N ALA A 99 -3.29 2.73 10.53
CA ALA A 99 -2.13 3.06 9.72
C ALA A 99 -0.83 3.16 10.55
N ASP A 100 0.30 3.28 9.90
CA ASP A 100 1.55 3.53 10.57
C ASP A 100 1.66 5.01 11.02
N LYS A 101 2.66 5.31 11.85
CA LYS A 101 2.89 6.69 12.34
C LYS A 101 3.26 7.69 11.22
N GLY A 102 3.57 7.23 10.03
CA GLY A 102 3.77 8.08 8.86
C GLY A 102 2.49 8.78 8.43
N TYR A 103 1.33 8.22 8.71
CA TYR A 103 0.01 8.76 8.34
C TYR A 103 -0.65 9.64 9.42
N ILE A 104 0.08 10.03 10.47
CA ILE A 104 -0.42 10.93 11.51
C ILE A 104 -0.99 12.22 10.89
N GLY A 105 -2.18 12.63 11.33
CA GLY A 105 -2.88 13.82 10.84
C GLY A 105 -3.88 13.55 9.70
N ARG A 106 -4.09 12.29 9.31
CA ARG A 106 -5.08 11.89 8.30
C ARG A 106 -6.37 11.29 8.87
N GLY A 107 -6.65 11.51 10.16
CA GLY A 107 -7.87 11.03 10.81
C GLY A 107 -7.86 9.55 11.20
N MET A 108 -6.78 8.83 10.92
CA MET A 108 -6.65 7.38 11.15
C MET A 108 -6.10 7.07 12.54
N ILE A 109 -6.32 5.84 12.99
CA ILE A 109 -5.71 5.28 14.21
C ILE A 109 -4.24 4.96 13.92
N THR A 110 -3.33 5.72 14.52
CA THR A 110 -1.89 5.58 14.33
C THR A 110 -1.16 5.40 15.67
N PRO A 111 0.01 4.74 15.68
CA PRO A 111 0.84 4.70 16.87
C PRO A 111 1.21 6.10 17.37
N PRO A 112 1.19 6.35 18.68
CA PRO A 112 1.49 7.65 19.25
C PRO A 112 2.90 8.11 18.90
N ARG A 113 3.06 9.39 18.59
CA ARG A 113 4.35 10.01 18.30
C ARG A 113 5.20 10.09 19.56
N LYS A 114 6.47 9.74 19.46
CA LYS A 114 7.41 9.95 20.55
C LYS A 114 7.64 11.47 20.74
N PRO A 115 7.41 12.01 21.95
CA PRO A 115 7.74 13.41 22.22
C PRO A 115 9.24 13.68 22.07
N ALA A 116 9.61 14.88 21.61
CA ALA A 116 10.99 15.27 21.50
C ALA A 116 11.70 15.19 22.88
N GLY A 117 12.87 14.59 22.94
CA GLY A 117 13.68 14.48 24.15
C GLY A 117 13.12 13.57 25.26
N LYS A 118 11.92 12.95 25.10
CA LYS A 118 11.30 12.11 26.13
C LYS A 118 11.10 10.67 25.65
N LYS A 119 11.00 9.72 26.59
CA LYS A 119 10.59 8.35 26.29
C LYS A 119 9.06 8.27 26.20
N LEU A 120 8.56 7.34 25.40
CA LEU A 120 7.12 7.02 25.39
C LEU A 120 6.70 6.51 26.77
N SER A 121 5.53 6.94 27.26
CA SER A 121 4.92 6.41 28.48
C SER A 121 4.57 4.92 28.29
N ASP A 122 4.42 4.18 29.38
CA ASP A 122 4.10 2.75 29.29
C ASP A 122 2.70 2.53 28.69
N THR A 123 1.76 3.42 28.94
CA THR A 123 0.45 3.41 28.28
C THR A 123 0.59 3.61 26.77
N ALA A 124 1.38 4.59 26.32
CA ALA A 124 1.63 4.82 24.89
C ALA A 124 2.34 3.64 24.22
N LYS A 125 3.24 2.96 24.94
CA LYS A 125 3.87 1.71 24.45
C LYS A 125 2.86 0.58 24.29
N LYS A 126 1.92 0.40 25.24
CA LYS A 126 0.85 -0.60 25.15
C LYS A 126 -0.05 -0.33 23.94
N VAL A 127 -0.52 0.91 23.76
CA VAL A 127 -1.31 1.33 22.61
C VAL A 127 -0.56 1.07 21.30
N SER A 128 0.72 1.45 21.21
CA SER A 128 1.54 1.21 20.04
C SER A 128 1.66 -0.29 19.70
N ARG A 129 1.81 -1.16 20.71
CA ARG A 129 1.86 -2.62 20.50
C ARG A 129 0.54 -3.17 19.96
N SER A 130 -0.62 -2.68 20.49
CA SER A 130 -1.94 -3.11 20.02
C SER A 130 -2.16 -2.71 18.56
N ILE A 131 -1.83 -1.47 18.18
CA ILE A 131 -1.93 -0.99 16.81
C ILE A 131 -1.01 -1.78 15.87
N ASN A 132 0.24 -2.01 16.26
CA ASN A 132 1.19 -2.77 15.44
C ASN A 132 0.76 -4.23 15.25
N ARG A 133 0.08 -4.85 16.23
CA ARG A 133 -0.49 -6.19 16.09
C ARG A 133 -1.56 -6.24 14.99
N VAL A 134 -2.40 -5.21 14.89
CA VAL A 134 -3.40 -5.10 13.81
C VAL A 134 -2.70 -4.82 12.47
N ARG A 135 -1.72 -3.92 12.45
CA ARG A 135 -0.95 -3.61 11.24
C ARG A 135 -0.17 -4.80 10.66
N TYR A 136 0.19 -5.77 11.49
CA TYR A 136 0.84 -6.98 11.02
C TYR A 136 0.05 -7.69 9.89
N ILE A 137 -1.27 -7.53 9.85
CA ILE A 137 -2.13 -8.09 8.79
C ILE A 137 -1.74 -7.52 7.41
N VAL A 138 -1.62 -6.19 7.27
CA VAL A 138 -1.24 -5.59 5.98
C VAL A 138 0.19 -5.91 5.60
N GLU A 139 1.09 -6.06 6.59
CA GLU A 139 2.47 -6.49 6.35
C GLU A 139 2.51 -7.93 5.78
N GLN A 140 1.66 -8.83 6.29
CA GLN A 140 1.49 -10.19 5.73
C GLN A 140 0.93 -10.13 4.30
N VAL A 141 -0.09 -9.31 4.04
CA VAL A 141 -0.64 -9.15 2.68
C VAL A 141 0.44 -8.61 1.73
N ASN A 142 1.20 -7.60 2.13
CA ASN A 142 2.31 -7.07 1.35
C ASN A 142 3.39 -8.14 1.08
N ALA A 143 3.67 -9.00 2.05
CA ALA A 143 4.59 -10.13 1.87
C ALA A 143 4.03 -11.16 0.88
N HIS A 144 2.74 -11.49 0.95
CA HIS A 144 2.07 -12.40 0.02
C HIS A 144 2.02 -11.83 -1.41
N ILE A 145 1.70 -10.55 -1.59
CA ILE A 145 1.77 -9.88 -2.90
C ILE A 145 3.17 -10.04 -3.49
N LYS A 146 4.21 -9.91 -2.68
CA LYS A 146 5.61 -10.09 -3.10
C LYS A 146 6.06 -11.55 -3.26
N THR A 147 5.22 -12.56 -3.06
CA THR A 147 5.53 -13.92 -3.51
C THR A 147 5.48 -14.03 -5.04
N TRP A 148 4.73 -13.15 -5.70
CA TRP A 148 4.77 -13.00 -7.14
C TRP A 148 6.10 -12.36 -7.56
N LYS A 149 6.99 -13.14 -8.16
CA LYS A 149 8.35 -12.71 -8.53
C LYS A 149 8.39 -11.41 -9.31
N ILE A 150 7.41 -11.18 -10.18
CA ILE A 150 7.30 -9.96 -10.98
C ILE A 150 7.11 -8.68 -10.16
N LEU A 151 6.61 -8.80 -8.92
CA LEU A 151 6.44 -7.70 -7.95
C LEU A 151 7.52 -7.70 -6.87
N LYS A 152 8.32 -8.75 -6.75
CA LYS A 152 9.39 -8.89 -5.77
C LYS A 152 10.76 -8.51 -6.33
N GLU A 153 11.02 -8.90 -7.58
CA GLU A 153 12.29 -8.69 -8.26
C GLU A 153 12.27 -7.37 -9.06
N ASP A 154 13.44 -6.91 -9.49
CA ASP A 154 13.54 -5.70 -10.30
C ASP A 154 12.82 -5.88 -11.64
N TYR A 155 11.74 -5.11 -11.83
CA TYR A 155 11.04 -5.07 -13.10
C TYR A 155 11.92 -4.46 -14.18
N ARG A 156 12.28 -5.22 -15.20
CA ARG A 156 13.27 -4.85 -16.24
C ARG A 156 12.66 -4.50 -17.60
N ARG A 157 11.34 -4.57 -17.74
CA ARG A 157 10.64 -4.14 -18.95
C ARG A 157 10.45 -2.62 -18.96
N PRO A 158 10.05 -2.02 -20.11
CA PRO A 158 9.79 -0.58 -20.16
C PRO A 158 8.89 -0.12 -19.00
N LEU A 159 9.31 0.93 -18.29
CA LEU A 159 8.68 1.38 -17.05
C LEU A 159 7.20 1.71 -17.23
N ASN A 160 6.81 2.26 -18.38
CA ASN A 160 5.42 2.57 -18.73
C ASN A 160 4.49 1.34 -18.78
N THR A 161 5.05 0.13 -18.82
CA THR A 161 4.27 -1.12 -18.78
C THR A 161 4.13 -1.69 -17.37
N PHE A 162 4.87 -1.14 -16.40
CA PHE A 162 4.85 -1.65 -15.03
C PHE A 162 3.52 -1.41 -14.32
N PRO A 163 2.86 -0.24 -14.40
CA PRO A 163 1.54 -0.03 -13.80
C PRO A 163 0.51 -1.09 -14.23
N GLN A 164 0.38 -1.35 -15.52
CA GLN A 164 -0.52 -2.41 -16.02
C GLN A 164 -0.15 -3.80 -15.49
N THR A 165 1.15 -4.07 -15.36
CA THR A 165 1.64 -5.35 -14.82
C THR A 165 1.30 -5.50 -13.35
N ILE A 166 1.45 -4.43 -12.56
CA ILE A 166 1.07 -4.38 -11.15
C ILE A 166 -0.42 -4.68 -11.02
N THR A 167 -1.27 -3.92 -11.69
CA THR A 167 -2.73 -4.09 -11.65
C THR A 167 -3.14 -5.52 -12.02
N ALA A 168 -2.65 -6.05 -13.14
CA ALA A 168 -2.97 -7.40 -13.57
C ALA A 168 -2.53 -8.48 -12.55
N THR A 169 -1.36 -8.31 -11.94
CA THR A 169 -0.86 -9.25 -10.92
C THR A 169 -1.70 -9.18 -9.65
N LEU A 170 -2.10 -7.98 -9.24
CA LEU A 170 -2.94 -7.80 -8.05
C LEU A 170 -4.37 -8.31 -8.27
N MET A 171 -4.93 -8.19 -9.47
CA MET A 171 -6.20 -8.82 -9.84
C MET A 171 -6.12 -10.34 -9.71
N LEU A 172 -5.06 -10.97 -10.22
CA LEU A 172 -4.84 -12.41 -10.06
C LEU A 172 -4.68 -12.78 -8.58
N TYR A 173 -3.92 -12.02 -7.83
CA TYR A 173 -3.75 -12.22 -6.38
C TYR A 173 -5.11 -12.21 -5.68
N THR A 174 -5.92 -11.18 -5.91
CA THR A 174 -7.25 -11.04 -5.30
C THR A 174 -8.15 -12.21 -5.70
N TYR A 175 -8.18 -12.57 -6.98
CA TYR A 175 -8.96 -13.71 -7.47
C TYR A 175 -8.57 -15.03 -6.79
N THR A 176 -7.28 -15.26 -6.55
CA THR A 176 -6.79 -16.50 -5.92
C THR A 176 -6.94 -16.53 -4.40
N THR A 177 -7.16 -15.37 -3.76
CA THR A 177 -7.27 -15.26 -2.30
C THR A 177 -8.69 -14.96 -1.81
N THR A 178 -9.62 -14.70 -2.72
CA THR A 178 -11.04 -14.57 -2.40
C THR A 178 -11.70 -15.97 -2.48
N PRO A 179 -12.30 -16.47 -1.38
CA PRO A 179 -12.97 -17.77 -1.37
C PRO A 179 -14.18 -17.80 -2.27
#